data_d4c2e7b9ad4108ee76d88cb2bbc7ab24
#
_entry.id   d4c2e7b9ad4108ee76d88cb2bbc7ab24
#
_cell.length_a   1.000
_cell.length_b   1.000
_cell.length_c   1.000
_cell.angle_alpha   90.00
_cell.angle_beta   90.00
_cell.angle_gamma   90.00
#
_symmetry.space_group_name_H-M   'P 1'
#
loop_
_entity.id
_entity.type
_entity.pdbx_description
1 polymer ?
#
loop_
_entity_poly.entity_id
_entity_poly.type
_entity_poly.pdbx_seq_one_letter_code
_entity_poly.pdbx_strand_id
1 'polypeptide(L)'
;MSLALVAALLIGGAPGPHASIHWDHRLEDALKKAKASGKPVMIDFWAEWCGWCHRLDQTTYADPEVVRIVTSDFVPVKIDAEAGKHSSEIAYRYGVQSLPTIAFVSPGGRLIDKVNGFQGPGPFPHTLAGMKAAAAKVIGWEKALDRDPQDPSALLQLGMHMFEQESYEESRALLARAAEVDAHRPVADRKQARMLIGIIQRYDNKLAEAEAVLKEGLALQPATEFDPKMLYILGRVYAAWNKTPEARVSLSRVVNEFPDSSVAKKAREMLASLQH
;
A
#
# COMPACT_ATOMS: atom_id res chain seq x y z
N MET A 1 65.66 -9.69 9.67
CA MET A 1 64.38 -10.22 9.16
C MET A 1 63.32 -9.10 9.27
N SER A 2 63.08 -8.36 8.16
CA SER A 2 62.14 -7.24 8.13
C SER A 2 60.80 -7.75 7.65
N LEU A 3 59.75 -7.59 8.48
CA LEU A 3 58.37 -7.79 8.06
C LEU A 3 57.90 -6.53 7.33
N ALA A 4 57.63 -6.65 6.04
CA ALA A 4 56.94 -5.63 5.26
C ALA A 4 55.44 -5.79 5.44
N LEU A 5 54.78 -4.79 6.06
CA LEU A 5 53.33 -4.66 6.18
C LEU A 5 52.80 -4.19 4.82
N VAL A 6 52.10 -5.07 4.09
CA VAL A 6 51.36 -4.67 2.87
C VAL A 6 50.00 -4.15 3.32
N ALA A 7 49.83 -2.83 3.33
CA ALA A 7 48.52 -2.19 3.48
C ALA A 7 47.80 -2.31 2.15
N ALA A 8 46.78 -3.15 2.09
CA ALA A 8 45.83 -3.17 0.96
C ALA A 8 44.91 -1.94 1.06
N LEU A 9 45.17 -0.91 0.25
CA LEU A 9 44.25 0.17 0.00
C LEU A 9 43.01 -0.41 -0.75
N LEU A 10 41.89 -0.49 -0.07
CA LEU A 10 40.58 -0.65 -0.72
C LEU A 10 40.26 0.67 -1.44
N ILE A 11 40.64 0.76 -2.70
CA ILE A 11 40.19 1.81 -3.59
C ILE A 11 38.70 1.51 -3.89
N GLY A 12 37.80 2.14 -3.14
CA GLY A 12 36.41 2.24 -3.50
C GLY A 12 36.34 3.06 -4.78
N GLY A 13 36.25 2.41 -5.95
CA GLY A 13 36.15 3.06 -7.23
C GLY A 13 34.89 3.94 -7.25
N ALA A 14 35.07 5.26 -7.39
CA ALA A 14 33.99 6.15 -7.76
C ALA A 14 33.38 5.64 -9.08
N PRO A 15 32.05 5.69 -9.27
CA PRO A 15 31.44 5.31 -10.53
C PRO A 15 32.07 6.15 -11.65
N GLY A 16 32.42 5.50 -12.76
CA GLY A 16 32.98 6.17 -13.92
C GLY A 16 32.01 7.23 -14.46
N PRO A 17 32.52 8.19 -15.28
CA PRO A 17 31.83 9.43 -15.64
C PRO A 17 30.54 9.30 -16.48
N HIS A 18 29.98 8.12 -16.68
CA HIS A 18 28.78 7.89 -17.50
C HIS A 18 27.85 6.77 -16.97
N ALA A 19 27.81 6.53 -15.66
CA ALA A 19 26.80 5.63 -15.12
C ALA A 19 25.40 6.24 -15.33
N SER A 20 24.52 5.55 -16.03
CA SER A 20 23.14 5.95 -16.27
C SER A 20 22.17 4.84 -15.86
N ILE A 21 20.93 5.19 -15.57
CA ILE A 21 19.89 4.19 -15.31
C ILE A 21 19.54 3.51 -16.64
N HIS A 22 19.71 2.18 -16.69
CA HIS A 22 19.23 1.38 -17.82
C HIS A 22 17.79 0.98 -17.60
N TRP A 23 16.88 1.67 -18.28
CA TRP A 23 15.45 1.47 -18.15
C TRP A 23 14.97 0.30 -19.00
N ASP A 24 14.19 -0.61 -18.41
CA ASP A 24 13.30 -1.47 -19.19
C ASP A 24 12.13 -0.63 -19.73
N HIS A 25 11.46 -1.12 -20.77
CA HIS A 25 10.32 -0.45 -21.38
C HIS A 25 9.04 -1.32 -21.34
N ARG A 26 9.13 -2.51 -20.74
CA ARG A 26 8.01 -3.42 -20.55
C ARG A 26 7.96 -3.90 -19.12
N LEU A 27 6.80 -3.72 -18.48
CA LEU A 27 6.59 -4.11 -17.10
C LEU A 27 6.81 -5.62 -16.89
N GLU A 28 6.36 -6.45 -17.82
CA GLU A 28 6.49 -7.91 -17.72
C GLU A 28 7.96 -8.35 -17.65
N ASP A 29 8.83 -7.71 -18.41
CA ASP A 29 10.27 -8.02 -18.39
C ASP A 29 10.93 -7.54 -17.10
N ALA A 30 10.55 -6.36 -16.62
CA ALA A 30 11.00 -5.85 -15.31
C ALA A 30 10.54 -6.77 -14.16
N LEU A 31 9.29 -7.23 -14.17
CA LEU A 31 8.77 -8.16 -13.15
C LEU A 31 9.48 -9.52 -13.19
N LYS A 32 9.85 -10.05 -14.37
CA LYS A 32 10.67 -11.27 -14.48
C LYS A 32 12.04 -11.08 -13.80
N LYS A 33 12.71 -9.95 -14.10
CA LYS A 33 14.00 -9.60 -13.49
C LYS A 33 13.85 -9.41 -11.97
N ALA A 34 12.77 -8.76 -11.53
CA ALA A 34 12.47 -8.56 -10.12
C ALA A 34 12.27 -9.89 -9.37
N LYS A 35 11.53 -10.83 -9.94
CA LYS A 35 11.37 -12.19 -9.38
C LYS A 35 12.68 -12.94 -9.27
N ALA A 36 13.55 -12.83 -10.27
CA ALA A 36 14.85 -13.50 -10.27
C ALA A 36 15.84 -12.88 -9.26
N SER A 37 15.80 -11.55 -9.08
CA SER A 37 16.74 -10.82 -8.20
C SER A 37 16.21 -10.60 -6.78
N GLY A 38 14.91 -10.72 -6.56
CA GLY A 38 14.23 -10.35 -5.32
C GLY A 38 14.12 -8.85 -5.07
N LYS A 39 14.50 -8.01 -6.06
CA LYS A 39 14.43 -6.54 -5.97
C LYS A 39 13.03 -6.04 -6.33
N PRO A 40 12.56 -4.95 -5.71
CA PRO A 40 11.34 -4.26 -6.17
C PRO A 40 11.57 -3.60 -7.53
N VAL A 41 10.48 -3.39 -8.27
CA VAL A 41 10.47 -2.61 -9.51
C VAL A 41 10.19 -1.15 -9.20
N MET A 42 10.92 -0.24 -9.84
CA MET A 42 10.64 1.20 -9.88
C MET A 42 10.10 1.54 -11.25
N ILE A 43 8.84 1.96 -11.32
CA ILE A 43 8.15 2.32 -12.57
C ILE A 43 8.09 3.84 -12.66
N ASP A 44 8.71 4.43 -13.70
CA ASP A 44 8.53 5.84 -14.04
C ASP A 44 7.44 5.96 -15.12
N PHE A 45 6.29 6.51 -14.74
CA PHE A 45 5.20 6.83 -15.66
C PHE A 45 5.39 8.26 -16.20
N TRP A 46 5.52 8.37 -17.50
CA TRP A 46 5.81 9.61 -18.21
C TRP A 46 4.96 9.77 -19.46
N ALA A 47 5.05 10.91 -20.12
CA ALA A 47 4.57 11.15 -21.47
C ALA A 47 5.44 12.19 -22.18
N GLU A 48 5.41 12.24 -23.51
CA GLU A 48 6.27 13.13 -24.30
C GLU A 48 6.05 14.62 -24.00
N TRP A 49 4.82 15.04 -23.75
CA TRP A 49 4.47 16.42 -23.41
C TRP A 49 4.81 16.83 -21.96
N CYS A 50 5.20 15.85 -21.11
CA CYS A 50 5.37 16.06 -19.67
C CYS A 50 6.71 16.75 -19.35
N GLY A 51 6.73 18.06 -19.25
CA GLY A 51 7.94 18.84 -18.95
C GLY A 51 8.62 18.49 -17.63
N TRP A 52 7.84 18.12 -16.59
CA TRP A 52 8.40 17.66 -15.32
C TRP A 52 9.03 16.26 -15.41
N CYS A 53 8.55 15.41 -16.32
CA CYS A 53 9.17 14.11 -16.60
C CYS A 53 10.55 14.32 -17.23
N HIS A 54 10.66 15.20 -18.24
CA HIS A 54 11.96 15.57 -18.83
C HIS A 54 12.90 16.19 -17.79
N ARG A 55 12.34 16.94 -16.83
CA ARG A 55 13.17 17.48 -15.74
C ARG A 55 13.71 16.39 -14.82
N LEU A 56 12.93 15.35 -14.50
CA LEU A 56 13.43 14.17 -13.77
C LEU A 56 14.61 13.54 -14.51
N ASP A 57 14.49 13.32 -15.82
CA ASP A 57 15.55 12.74 -16.64
C ASP A 57 16.83 13.57 -16.61
N GLN A 58 16.69 14.88 -16.75
CA GLN A 58 17.83 15.80 -16.84
C GLN A 58 18.52 16.07 -15.49
N THR A 59 17.84 15.87 -14.38
CA THR A 59 18.35 16.22 -13.05
C THR A 59 18.42 15.03 -12.11
N THR A 60 17.28 14.49 -11.69
CA THR A 60 17.20 13.47 -10.64
C THR A 60 17.77 12.13 -11.11
N TYR A 61 17.43 11.70 -12.31
CA TYR A 61 17.92 10.45 -12.88
C TYR A 61 19.34 10.57 -13.49
N ALA A 62 19.87 11.76 -13.58
CA ALA A 62 21.27 12.02 -13.95
C ALA A 62 22.20 12.16 -12.72
N ASP A 63 21.67 12.25 -11.52
CA ASP A 63 22.44 12.34 -10.29
C ASP A 63 23.17 11.05 -9.99
N PRO A 64 24.49 11.05 -9.74
CA PRO A 64 25.29 9.83 -9.55
C PRO A 64 24.84 8.99 -8.35
N GLU A 65 24.35 9.61 -7.27
CA GLU A 65 23.89 8.88 -6.10
C GLU A 65 22.55 8.20 -6.39
N VAL A 66 21.63 8.89 -7.05
CA VAL A 66 20.34 8.33 -7.49
C VAL A 66 20.57 7.17 -8.45
N VAL A 67 21.43 7.34 -9.47
CA VAL A 67 21.80 6.27 -10.42
C VAL A 67 22.32 5.04 -9.69
N ARG A 68 23.24 5.23 -8.74
CA ARG A 68 23.80 4.14 -7.95
C ARG A 68 22.75 3.39 -7.16
N ILE A 69 21.86 4.10 -6.45
CA ILE A 69 20.80 3.49 -5.63
C ILE A 69 19.79 2.76 -6.51
N VAL A 70 19.28 3.39 -7.56
CA VAL A 70 18.30 2.78 -8.45
C VAL A 70 18.85 1.51 -9.06
N THR A 71 20.06 1.55 -9.60
CA THR A 71 20.68 0.39 -10.26
C THR A 71 20.99 -0.75 -9.28
N SER A 72 21.39 -0.42 -8.04
CA SER A 72 21.72 -1.46 -7.06
C SER A 72 20.49 -2.10 -6.41
N ASP A 73 19.45 -1.33 -6.15
CA ASP A 73 18.36 -1.71 -5.24
C ASP A 73 17.01 -1.98 -5.93
N PHE A 74 16.85 -1.54 -7.17
CA PHE A 74 15.59 -1.64 -7.92
C PHE A 74 15.80 -2.26 -9.30
N VAL A 75 14.69 -2.67 -9.92
CA VAL A 75 14.59 -2.95 -11.35
C VAL A 75 13.86 -1.78 -11.98
N PRO A 76 14.54 -0.86 -12.68
CA PRO A 76 13.90 0.33 -13.23
C PRO A 76 13.19 0.03 -14.54
N VAL A 77 11.96 0.53 -14.70
CA VAL A 77 11.20 0.48 -15.94
C VAL A 77 10.55 1.83 -16.20
N LYS A 78 10.56 2.27 -17.45
CA LYS A 78 9.97 3.54 -17.87
C LYS A 78 8.83 3.25 -18.84
N ILE A 79 7.63 3.75 -18.51
CA ILE A 79 6.39 3.47 -19.23
C ILE A 79 5.78 4.79 -19.68
N ASP A 80 5.65 4.96 -21.00
CA ASP A 80 4.82 6.04 -21.54
C ASP A 80 3.35 5.69 -21.25
N ALA A 81 2.70 6.46 -20.37
CA ALA A 81 1.33 6.22 -19.94
C ALA A 81 0.30 6.37 -21.07
N GLU A 82 0.68 7.00 -22.19
CA GLU A 82 -0.17 7.28 -23.34
C GLU A 82 0.20 6.49 -24.60
N ALA A 83 1.20 5.62 -24.54
CA ALA A 83 1.67 4.82 -25.69
C ALA A 83 0.66 3.76 -26.18
N GLY A 84 -0.60 3.84 -25.77
CA GLY A 84 -1.68 2.96 -26.18
C GLY A 84 -2.38 2.24 -25.04
N LYS A 85 -3.36 1.42 -25.39
CA LYS A 85 -4.28 0.80 -24.41
C LYS A 85 -3.55 0.02 -23.32
N HIS A 86 -2.56 -0.77 -23.65
CA HIS A 86 -1.82 -1.57 -22.68
C HIS A 86 -1.10 -0.71 -21.64
N SER A 87 -0.41 0.34 -22.06
CA SER A 87 0.27 1.28 -21.17
C SER A 87 -0.71 2.03 -20.26
N SER A 88 -1.83 2.45 -20.81
CA SER A 88 -2.89 3.14 -20.05
C SER A 88 -3.54 2.21 -19.01
N GLU A 89 -3.72 0.91 -19.33
CA GLU A 89 -4.22 -0.10 -18.37
C GLU A 89 -3.22 -0.32 -17.22
N ILE A 90 -1.91 -0.32 -17.50
CA ILE A 90 -0.88 -0.41 -16.47
C ILE A 90 -0.93 0.85 -15.58
N ALA A 91 -0.97 2.04 -16.18
CA ALA A 91 -1.06 3.29 -15.44
C ALA A 91 -2.32 3.34 -14.54
N TYR A 92 -3.46 2.93 -15.07
CA TYR A 92 -4.71 2.80 -14.30
C TYR A 92 -4.59 1.82 -13.14
N ARG A 93 -3.99 0.64 -13.37
CA ARG A 93 -3.78 -0.39 -12.33
C ARG A 93 -3.01 0.15 -11.12
N TYR A 94 -2.03 1.00 -11.33
CA TYR A 94 -1.24 1.61 -10.25
C TYR A 94 -1.76 2.98 -9.81
N GLY A 95 -2.97 3.36 -10.22
CA GLY A 95 -3.64 4.58 -9.78
C GLY A 95 -2.88 5.84 -10.18
N VAL A 96 -2.34 5.89 -11.40
CA VAL A 96 -1.68 7.08 -11.96
C VAL A 96 -2.73 8.09 -12.35
N GLN A 97 -2.74 9.24 -11.69
CA GLN A 97 -3.69 10.34 -11.94
C GLN A 97 -3.03 11.58 -12.53
N SER A 98 -1.71 11.66 -12.46
CA SER A 98 -0.90 12.78 -12.96
C SER A 98 0.49 12.29 -13.35
N LEU A 99 1.21 13.10 -14.17
CA LEU A 99 2.57 12.81 -14.56
C LEU A 99 3.53 13.90 -14.09
N PRO A 100 4.77 13.56 -13.69
CA PRO A 100 5.25 12.19 -13.51
C PRO A 100 4.63 11.50 -12.31
N THR A 101 4.51 10.18 -12.35
CA THR A 101 4.25 9.33 -11.18
C THR A 101 5.31 8.22 -11.16
N ILE A 102 5.98 8.06 -10.02
CA ILE A 102 6.97 7.00 -9.82
C ILE A 102 6.34 5.98 -8.88
N ALA A 103 5.99 4.80 -9.40
CA ALA A 103 5.41 3.72 -8.62
C ALA A 103 6.49 2.68 -8.26
N PHE A 104 6.41 2.18 -7.04
CA PHE A 104 7.26 1.09 -6.56
C PHE A 104 6.40 -0.14 -6.35
N VAL A 105 6.78 -1.25 -6.96
CA VAL A 105 5.99 -2.49 -6.91
C VAL A 105 6.86 -3.67 -6.49
N SER A 106 6.23 -4.65 -5.84
CA SER A 106 6.89 -5.89 -5.47
C SER A 106 7.23 -6.75 -6.69
N PRO A 107 8.08 -7.78 -6.56
CA PRO A 107 8.26 -8.79 -7.60
C PRO A 107 6.96 -9.50 -7.99
N GLY A 108 5.97 -9.56 -7.09
CA GLY A 108 4.62 -10.07 -7.37
C GLY A 108 3.76 -9.09 -8.18
N GLY A 109 4.20 -7.86 -8.36
CA GLY A 109 3.46 -6.81 -9.10
C GLY A 109 2.49 -6.01 -8.23
N ARG A 110 2.56 -6.13 -6.90
CA ARG A 110 1.73 -5.34 -5.96
C ARG A 110 2.32 -3.98 -5.72
N LEU A 111 1.47 -2.96 -5.67
CA LEU A 111 1.88 -1.61 -5.34
C LEU A 111 2.43 -1.57 -3.90
N ILE A 112 3.63 -1.06 -3.76
CA ILE A 112 4.27 -0.77 -2.48
C ILE A 112 3.91 0.65 -2.05
N ASP A 113 4.20 1.61 -2.91
CA ASP A 113 3.85 3.02 -2.73
C ASP A 113 4.16 3.78 -4.03
N LYS A 114 3.79 5.06 -4.10
CA LYS A 114 4.07 5.92 -5.25
C LYS A 114 4.43 7.35 -4.85
N VAL A 115 5.22 8.00 -5.69
CA VAL A 115 5.55 9.42 -5.62
C VAL A 115 4.87 10.12 -6.77
N ASN A 116 4.01 11.07 -6.47
CA ASN A 116 3.34 11.89 -7.48
C ASN A 116 4.09 13.21 -7.68
N GLY A 117 4.33 13.55 -8.93
CA GLY A 117 5.02 14.79 -9.30
C GLY A 117 6.54 14.69 -9.25
N PHE A 118 7.17 15.81 -9.57
CA PHE A 118 8.63 15.97 -9.62
C PHE A 118 9.23 15.98 -8.20
N GLN A 119 10.31 15.21 -8.03
CA GLN A 119 11.18 15.29 -6.87
C GLN A 119 12.64 15.45 -7.32
N GLY A 120 13.31 16.49 -6.82
CA GLY A 120 14.71 16.77 -7.18
C GLY A 120 15.70 15.75 -6.61
N PRO A 121 16.97 15.77 -7.08
CA PRO A 121 17.98 14.79 -6.71
C PRO A 121 18.32 14.77 -5.20
N GLY A 122 18.27 15.92 -4.51
CA GLY A 122 18.60 15.97 -3.08
C GLY A 122 17.71 15.13 -2.17
N PRO A 123 16.36 15.27 -2.19
CA PRO A 123 15.47 14.47 -1.38
C PRO A 123 15.23 13.04 -1.90
N PHE A 124 15.46 12.77 -3.18
CA PHE A 124 15.11 11.49 -3.80
C PHE A 124 15.84 10.25 -3.23
N PRO A 125 17.13 10.30 -2.86
CA PRO A 125 17.80 9.20 -2.17
C PRO A 125 17.12 8.78 -0.86
N HIS A 126 16.61 9.75 -0.08
CA HIS A 126 15.85 9.45 1.14
C HIS A 126 14.52 8.76 0.82
N THR A 127 13.83 9.22 -0.21
CA THR A 127 12.62 8.56 -0.72
C THR A 127 12.89 7.13 -1.15
N LEU A 128 13.95 6.88 -1.93
CA LEU A 128 14.34 5.54 -2.36
C LEU A 128 14.64 4.61 -1.17
N ALA A 129 15.30 5.12 -0.13
CA ALA A 129 15.57 4.35 1.09
C ALA A 129 14.25 3.96 1.80
N GLY A 130 13.29 4.87 1.90
CA GLY A 130 11.95 4.60 2.43
C GLY A 130 11.21 3.54 1.61
N MET A 131 11.23 3.66 0.29
CA MET A 131 10.60 2.70 -0.62
C MET A 131 11.24 1.30 -0.53
N LYS A 132 12.56 1.22 -0.41
CA LYS A 132 13.26 -0.05 -0.18
C LYS A 132 12.84 -0.71 1.14
N ALA A 133 12.71 0.07 2.20
CA ALA A 133 12.25 -0.43 3.51
C ALA A 133 10.78 -0.91 3.45
N ALA A 134 9.89 -0.17 2.78
CA ALA A 134 8.52 -0.59 2.56
C ALA A 134 8.43 -1.86 1.69
N ALA A 135 9.24 -1.93 0.62
CA ALA A 135 9.34 -3.09 -0.24
C ALA A 135 9.72 -4.35 0.53
N ALA A 136 10.68 -4.25 1.45
CA ALA A 136 11.12 -5.40 2.25
C ALA A 136 9.97 -6.02 3.05
N LYS A 137 9.03 -5.21 3.56
CA LYS A 137 7.83 -5.68 4.28
C LYS A 137 6.88 -6.42 3.33
N VAL A 138 6.50 -5.79 2.22
CA VAL A 138 5.56 -6.37 1.24
C VAL A 138 6.12 -7.67 0.68
N ILE A 139 7.37 -7.68 0.24
CA ILE A 139 8.06 -8.88 -0.25
C ILE A 139 8.15 -9.97 0.84
N GLY A 140 8.35 -9.57 2.10
CA GLY A 140 8.34 -10.48 3.24
C GLY A 140 6.99 -11.19 3.41
N TRP A 141 5.88 -10.46 3.32
CA TRP A 141 4.53 -11.02 3.39
C TRP A 141 4.21 -11.91 2.18
N GLU A 142 4.60 -11.50 0.97
CA GLU A 142 4.46 -12.34 -0.24
C GLU A 142 5.19 -13.68 -0.08
N LYS A 143 6.46 -13.64 0.37
CA LYS A 143 7.25 -14.86 0.62
C LYS A 143 6.66 -15.72 1.75
N ALA A 144 6.01 -15.12 2.75
CA ALA A 144 5.30 -15.88 3.77
C ALA A 144 4.10 -16.63 3.16
N LEU A 145 3.32 -15.96 2.31
CA LEU A 145 2.19 -16.57 1.61
C LEU A 145 2.60 -17.61 0.55
N ASP A 146 3.79 -17.48 -0.05
CA ASP A 146 4.33 -18.51 -0.95
C ASP A 146 4.68 -19.80 -0.18
N ARG A 147 5.12 -19.71 1.08
CA ARG A 147 5.44 -20.84 1.96
C ARG A 147 4.20 -21.44 2.61
N ASP A 148 3.32 -20.59 3.10
CA ASP A 148 2.04 -20.93 3.70
C ASP A 148 0.96 -19.96 3.18
N PRO A 149 0.16 -20.41 2.17
CA PRO A 149 -0.92 -19.60 1.62
C PRO A 149 -1.99 -19.18 2.65
N GLN A 150 -2.01 -19.81 3.81
CA GLN A 150 -2.93 -19.51 4.90
C GLN A 150 -2.24 -18.77 6.05
N ASP A 151 -0.99 -18.29 5.87
CA ASP A 151 -0.32 -17.50 6.92
C ASP A 151 -1.18 -16.28 7.28
N PRO A 152 -1.79 -16.30 8.45
CA PRO A 152 -2.81 -15.32 8.77
C PRO A 152 -2.24 -13.94 9.07
N SER A 153 -0.96 -13.88 9.51
CA SER A 153 -0.27 -12.60 9.72
C SER A 153 0.01 -11.93 8.38
N ALA A 154 0.56 -12.68 7.45
CA ALA A 154 0.85 -12.19 6.11
C ALA A 154 -0.44 -11.78 5.36
N LEU A 155 -1.51 -12.57 5.48
CA LEU A 155 -2.82 -12.22 4.90
C LEU A 155 -3.36 -10.89 5.45
N LEU A 156 -3.35 -10.72 6.78
CA LEU A 156 -3.82 -9.49 7.41
C LEU A 156 -2.96 -8.30 7.03
N GLN A 157 -1.64 -8.41 7.18
CA GLN A 157 -0.72 -7.29 6.93
C GLN A 157 -0.72 -6.87 5.46
N LEU A 158 -0.71 -7.84 4.53
CA LEU A 158 -0.77 -7.53 3.10
C LEU A 158 -2.15 -6.98 2.72
N GLY A 159 -3.22 -7.51 3.30
CA GLY A 159 -4.58 -7.00 3.10
C GLY A 159 -4.75 -5.56 3.58
N MET A 160 -4.18 -5.22 4.73
CA MET A 160 -4.15 -3.85 5.27
C MET A 160 -3.34 -2.92 4.35
N HIS A 161 -2.16 -3.37 3.92
CA HIS A 161 -1.34 -2.61 3.00
C HIS A 161 -2.07 -2.33 1.68
N MET A 162 -2.73 -3.33 1.09
CA MET A 162 -3.54 -3.14 -0.12
C MET A 162 -4.72 -2.18 0.12
N PHE A 163 -5.30 -2.16 1.33
CA PHE A 163 -6.32 -1.17 1.70
C PHE A 163 -5.76 0.25 1.69
N GLU A 164 -4.57 0.46 2.27
CA GLU A 164 -3.88 1.76 2.30
C GLU A 164 -3.50 2.24 0.89
N GLN A 165 -3.20 1.30 -0.01
CA GLN A 165 -2.92 1.59 -1.42
C GLN A 165 -4.18 1.69 -2.29
N GLU A 166 -5.38 1.73 -1.70
CA GLU A 166 -6.67 1.80 -2.39
C GLU A 166 -6.94 0.63 -3.36
N SER A 167 -6.16 -0.45 -3.27
CA SER A 167 -6.35 -1.70 -4.02
C SER A 167 -7.43 -2.55 -3.35
N TYR A 168 -8.66 -2.03 -3.30
CA TYR A 168 -9.75 -2.55 -2.44
C TYR A 168 -10.17 -3.97 -2.80
N GLU A 169 -10.19 -4.36 -4.06
CA GLU A 169 -10.56 -5.71 -4.46
C GLU A 169 -9.57 -6.75 -3.92
N GLU A 170 -8.27 -6.51 -4.12
CA GLU A 170 -7.22 -7.40 -3.61
C GLU A 170 -7.17 -7.38 -2.07
N SER A 171 -7.30 -6.20 -1.46
CA SER A 171 -7.40 -6.05 -0.02
C SER A 171 -8.53 -6.91 0.55
N ARG A 172 -9.73 -6.81 -0.01
CA ARG A 172 -10.90 -7.58 0.43
C ARG A 172 -10.67 -9.08 0.33
N ALA A 173 -10.06 -9.55 -0.77
CA ALA A 173 -9.78 -10.97 -0.95
C ALA A 173 -8.79 -11.50 0.10
N LEU A 174 -7.74 -10.75 0.42
CA LEU A 174 -6.75 -11.10 1.44
C LEU A 174 -7.35 -11.07 2.84
N LEU A 175 -8.10 -10.02 3.16
CA LEU A 175 -8.74 -9.82 4.47
C LEU A 175 -9.85 -10.85 4.74
N ALA A 176 -10.61 -11.26 3.72
CA ALA A 176 -11.61 -12.33 3.85
C ALA A 176 -10.93 -13.64 4.27
N ARG A 177 -9.85 -14.01 3.60
CA ARG A 177 -9.04 -15.18 4.00
C ARG A 177 -8.50 -15.02 5.43
N ALA A 178 -7.93 -13.84 5.76
CA ALA A 178 -7.43 -13.57 7.12
C ALA A 178 -8.53 -13.68 8.19
N ALA A 179 -9.77 -13.32 7.88
CA ALA A 179 -10.90 -13.38 8.80
C ALA A 179 -11.38 -14.80 9.07
N GLU A 180 -11.20 -15.72 8.11
CA GLU A 180 -11.63 -17.14 8.20
C GLU A 180 -10.57 -18.03 8.82
N VAL A 181 -9.29 -17.73 8.59
CA VAL A 181 -8.19 -18.54 9.08
C VAL A 181 -8.06 -18.39 10.59
N ASP A 182 -8.24 -19.54 11.26
CA ASP A 182 -7.87 -19.82 12.64
C ASP A 182 -8.63 -19.08 13.77
N ALA A 183 -9.52 -19.86 14.42
CA ALA A 183 -10.21 -19.46 15.66
C ALA A 183 -9.25 -19.16 16.83
N HIS A 184 -7.99 -19.61 16.76
CA HIS A 184 -6.97 -19.40 17.80
C HIS A 184 -6.24 -18.07 17.71
N ARG A 185 -6.49 -17.28 16.65
CA ARG A 185 -5.88 -15.95 16.51
C ARG A 185 -6.46 -14.93 17.48
N PRO A 186 -5.68 -13.88 17.78
CA PRO A 186 -6.18 -12.75 18.54
C PRO A 186 -7.51 -12.23 17.95
N VAL A 187 -8.51 -12.09 18.80
CA VAL A 187 -9.83 -11.59 18.38
C VAL A 187 -9.72 -10.22 17.73
N ALA A 188 -8.76 -9.41 18.18
CA ALA A 188 -8.48 -8.09 17.60
C ALA A 188 -8.16 -8.15 16.10
N ASP A 189 -7.28 -9.07 15.68
CA ASP A 189 -6.90 -9.25 14.26
C ASP A 189 -8.10 -9.63 13.39
N ARG A 190 -8.93 -10.54 13.89
CA ARG A 190 -10.15 -11.00 13.21
C ARG A 190 -11.20 -9.90 13.10
N LYS A 191 -11.31 -9.04 14.13
CA LYS A 191 -12.18 -7.85 14.11
C LYS A 191 -11.63 -6.79 13.17
N GLN A 192 -10.32 -6.56 13.17
CA GLN A 192 -9.69 -5.60 12.26
C GLN A 192 -9.92 -5.97 10.80
N ALA A 193 -9.74 -7.23 10.42
CA ALA A 193 -10.01 -7.70 9.06
C ALA A 193 -11.48 -7.42 8.65
N ARG A 194 -12.45 -7.81 9.50
CA ARG A 194 -13.88 -7.58 9.23
C ARG A 194 -14.26 -6.11 9.17
N MET A 195 -13.63 -5.29 10.01
CA MET A 195 -13.84 -3.83 9.97
C MET A 195 -13.42 -3.25 8.62
N LEU A 196 -12.25 -3.63 8.11
CA LEU A 196 -11.75 -3.13 6.83
C LEU A 196 -12.60 -3.64 5.67
N ILE A 197 -13.03 -4.91 5.69
CA ILE A 197 -13.98 -5.46 4.70
C ILE A 197 -15.27 -4.64 4.70
N GLY A 198 -15.82 -4.34 5.88
CA GLY A 198 -17.05 -3.53 5.99
C GLY A 198 -16.88 -2.11 5.43
N ILE A 199 -15.69 -1.50 5.59
CA ILE A 199 -15.38 -0.20 4.98
C ILE A 199 -15.37 -0.31 3.46
N ILE A 200 -14.68 -1.32 2.89
CA ILE A 200 -14.61 -1.53 1.44
C ILE A 200 -16.01 -1.76 0.86
N GLN A 201 -16.80 -2.64 1.47
CA GLN A 201 -18.16 -2.93 1.02
C GLN A 201 -19.06 -1.70 1.06
N ARG A 202 -18.89 -0.83 2.06
CA ARG A 202 -19.60 0.44 2.11
C ARG A 202 -19.20 1.39 0.97
N TYR A 203 -17.91 1.45 0.60
CA TYR A 203 -17.46 2.22 -0.57
C TYR A 203 -18.03 1.66 -1.88
N ASP A 204 -18.13 0.34 -1.99
CA ASP A 204 -18.76 -0.36 -3.12
C ASP A 204 -20.28 -0.25 -3.13
N ASN A 205 -20.89 0.46 -2.16
CA ASN A 205 -22.34 0.54 -1.94
C ASN A 205 -23.02 -0.82 -1.68
N LYS A 206 -22.25 -1.81 -1.19
CA LYS A 206 -22.73 -3.14 -0.77
C LYS A 206 -23.13 -3.10 0.70
N LEU A 207 -24.22 -2.35 0.99
CA LEU A 207 -24.56 -1.98 2.37
C LEU A 207 -25.03 -3.18 3.21
N ALA A 208 -25.70 -4.16 2.60
CA ALA A 208 -26.15 -5.38 3.29
C ALA A 208 -24.98 -6.27 3.71
N GLU A 209 -23.99 -6.44 2.81
CA GLU A 209 -22.78 -7.21 3.09
C GLU A 209 -21.91 -6.48 4.15
N ALA A 210 -21.83 -5.15 4.07
CA ALA A 210 -21.13 -4.35 5.08
C ALA A 210 -21.75 -4.51 6.47
N GLU A 211 -23.09 -4.48 6.56
CA GLU A 211 -23.83 -4.75 7.80
C GLU A 211 -23.48 -6.14 8.35
N ALA A 212 -23.57 -7.17 7.51
CA ALA A 212 -23.35 -8.56 7.92
C ALA A 212 -21.94 -8.76 8.50
N VAL A 213 -20.90 -8.37 7.77
CA VAL A 213 -19.51 -8.58 8.20
C VAL A 213 -19.17 -7.78 9.47
N LEU A 214 -19.72 -6.57 9.63
CA LEU A 214 -19.50 -5.75 10.84
C LEU A 214 -20.19 -6.37 12.05
N LYS A 215 -21.41 -6.89 11.91
CA LYS A 215 -22.12 -7.61 12.98
C LYS A 215 -21.41 -8.90 13.37
N GLU A 216 -20.91 -9.67 12.41
CA GLU A 216 -20.07 -10.86 12.70
C GLU A 216 -18.83 -10.46 13.51
N GLY A 217 -18.15 -9.36 13.16
CA GLY A 217 -17.02 -8.85 13.91
C GLY A 217 -17.39 -8.47 15.34
N LEU A 218 -18.50 -7.75 15.52
CA LEU A 218 -19.00 -7.33 16.83
C LEU A 218 -19.45 -8.51 17.72
N ALA A 219 -19.85 -9.63 17.12
CA ALA A 219 -20.22 -10.84 17.86
C ALA A 219 -19.00 -11.59 18.44
N LEU A 220 -17.79 -11.37 17.95
CA LEU A 220 -16.58 -11.98 18.48
C LEU A 220 -16.27 -11.45 19.89
N GLN A 221 -15.87 -12.35 20.79
CA GLN A 221 -15.50 -12.02 22.17
C GLN A 221 -14.02 -12.34 22.44
N PRO A 222 -13.33 -11.57 23.29
CA PRO A 222 -13.82 -10.39 24.02
C PRO A 222 -13.95 -9.13 23.14
N ALA A 223 -14.51 -8.06 23.71
CA ALA A 223 -14.48 -6.72 23.10
C ALA A 223 -13.04 -6.23 22.94
N THR A 224 -12.78 -5.45 21.88
CA THR A 224 -11.46 -4.91 21.57
C THR A 224 -11.56 -3.42 21.20
N GLU A 225 -10.43 -2.77 20.95
CA GLU A 225 -10.34 -1.40 20.44
C GLU A 225 -11.01 -1.19 19.05
N PHE A 226 -11.39 -2.27 18.38
CA PHE A 226 -12.09 -2.21 17.09
C PHE A 226 -13.61 -2.11 17.25
N ASP A 227 -14.19 -2.52 18.38
CA ASP A 227 -15.63 -2.49 18.60
C ASP A 227 -16.25 -1.10 18.41
N PRO A 228 -15.74 -0.02 19.04
CA PRO A 228 -16.29 1.31 18.81
C PRO A 228 -16.12 1.78 17.36
N LYS A 229 -15.03 1.41 16.70
CA LYS A 229 -14.81 1.74 15.28
C LYS A 229 -15.82 1.02 14.39
N MET A 230 -16.07 -0.28 14.62
CA MET A 230 -17.06 -1.06 13.86
C MET A 230 -18.48 -0.55 14.10
N LEU A 231 -18.85 -0.21 15.33
CA LEU A 231 -20.15 0.42 15.64
C LEU A 231 -20.33 1.75 14.92
N TYR A 232 -19.28 2.58 14.89
CA TYR A 232 -19.30 3.84 14.15
C TYR A 232 -19.48 3.63 12.64
N ILE A 233 -18.74 2.66 12.05
CA ILE A 233 -18.86 2.33 10.63
C ILE A 233 -20.24 1.78 10.33
N LEU A 234 -20.80 0.92 11.20
CA LEU A 234 -22.16 0.39 11.07
C LEU A 234 -23.20 1.50 11.10
N GLY A 235 -23.05 2.50 11.97
CA GLY A 235 -23.88 3.70 11.97
C GLY A 235 -23.81 4.45 10.63
N ARG A 236 -22.64 4.55 10.02
CA ARG A 236 -22.45 5.15 8.69
C ARG A 236 -23.04 4.31 7.56
N VAL A 237 -23.01 2.99 7.67
CA VAL A 237 -23.67 2.06 6.73
C VAL A 237 -25.19 2.28 6.79
N TYR A 238 -25.77 2.29 7.98
CA TYR A 238 -27.20 2.51 8.15
C TYR A 238 -27.66 3.88 7.68
N ALA A 239 -26.88 4.93 7.95
CA ALA A 239 -27.20 6.27 7.45
C ALA A 239 -27.19 6.32 5.91
N ALA A 240 -26.20 5.70 5.26
CA ALA A 240 -26.15 5.59 3.80
C ALA A 240 -27.32 4.76 3.23
N TRP A 241 -27.88 3.86 4.04
CA TRP A 241 -29.02 3.00 3.67
C TRP A 241 -30.37 3.59 4.05
N ASN A 242 -30.40 4.85 4.52
CA ASN A 242 -31.60 5.52 5.03
C ASN A 242 -32.28 4.79 6.21
N LYS A 243 -31.54 3.93 6.94
CA LYS A 243 -31.98 3.26 8.16
C LYS A 243 -31.63 4.12 9.37
N THR A 244 -32.28 5.28 9.50
CA THR A 244 -31.95 6.27 10.53
C THR A 244 -32.07 5.73 11.97
N PRO A 245 -33.12 4.96 12.34
CA PRO A 245 -33.22 4.38 13.67
C PRO A 245 -32.02 3.50 14.04
N GLU A 246 -31.61 2.59 13.14
CA GLU A 246 -30.49 1.68 13.34
C GLU A 246 -29.16 2.42 13.39
N ALA A 247 -28.99 3.49 12.57
CA ALA A 247 -27.83 4.37 12.62
C ALA A 247 -27.71 5.02 14.01
N ARG A 248 -28.82 5.56 14.53
CA ARG A 248 -28.84 6.16 15.88
C ARG A 248 -28.50 5.16 16.97
N VAL A 249 -29.05 3.95 16.92
CA VAL A 249 -28.72 2.89 17.89
C VAL A 249 -27.20 2.59 17.89
N SER A 250 -26.62 2.36 16.73
CA SER A 250 -25.20 2.03 16.59
C SER A 250 -24.30 3.16 17.09
N LEU A 251 -24.60 4.40 16.73
CA LEU A 251 -23.83 5.58 17.15
C LEU A 251 -23.99 5.89 18.65
N SER A 252 -25.20 5.71 19.20
CA SER A 252 -25.45 5.89 20.64
C SER A 252 -24.67 4.88 21.47
N ARG A 253 -24.54 3.64 20.99
CA ARG A 253 -23.68 2.66 21.64
C ARG A 253 -22.22 3.10 21.69
N VAL A 254 -21.67 3.70 20.60
CA VAL A 254 -20.31 4.28 20.64
C VAL A 254 -20.18 5.31 21.75
N VAL A 255 -21.13 6.23 21.85
CA VAL A 255 -21.10 7.35 22.82
C VAL A 255 -21.22 6.85 24.27
N ASN A 256 -22.11 5.87 24.51
CA ASN A 256 -22.46 5.41 25.86
C ASN A 256 -21.51 4.30 26.36
N GLU A 257 -21.14 3.35 25.51
CA GLU A 257 -20.33 2.19 25.90
C GLU A 257 -18.82 2.49 25.74
N PHE A 258 -18.42 3.44 24.87
CA PHE A 258 -17.03 3.74 24.54
C PHE A 258 -16.76 5.26 24.46
N PRO A 259 -17.07 6.04 25.54
CA PRO A 259 -17.02 7.51 25.51
C PRO A 259 -15.62 8.08 25.22
N ASP A 260 -14.56 7.34 25.55
CA ASP A 260 -13.16 7.74 25.40
C ASP A 260 -12.53 7.22 24.07
N SER A 261 -13.31 6.53 23.24
CA SER A 261 -12.79 6.02 21.96
C SER A 261 -12.47 7.13 20.98
N SER A 262 -11.52 6.88 20.08
CA SER A 262 -11.11 7.84 19.02
C SER A 262 -12.25 8.26 18.09
N VAL A 263 -13.36 7.53 18.07
CA VAL A 263 -14.53 7.80 17.23
C VAL A 263 -15.73 8.38 17.97
N ALA A 264 -15.67 8.51 19.33
CA ALA A 264 -16.79 8.96 20.14
C ALA A 264 -17.24 10.39 19.78
N LYS A 265 -16.27 11.30 19.53
CA LYS A 265 -16.59 12.68 19.10
C LYS A 265 -17.34 12.66 17.75
N LYS A 266 -16.83 11.93 16.77
CA LYS A 266 -17.45 11.80 15.44
C LYS A 266 -18.85 11.17 15.51
N ALA A 267 -19.04 10.21 16.42
CA ALA A 267 -20.35 9.59 16.64
C ALA A 267 -21.36 10.59 17.21
N ARG A 268 -20.99 11.45 18.15
CA ARG A 268 -21.84 12.52 18.69
C ARG A 268 -22.25 13.53 17.61
N GLU A 269 -21.27 13.98 16.82
CA GLU A 269 -21.52 14.91 15.71
C GLU A 269 -22.51 14.33 14.69
N MET A 270 -22.32 13.06 14.34
CA MET A 270 -23.20 12.38 13.41
C MET A 270 -24.60 12.13 13.98
N LEU A 271 -24.72 11.80 15.28
CA LEU A 271 -26.04 11.69 15.94
C LEU A 271 -26.83 13.01 15.88
N ALA A 272 -26.13 14.13 16.08
CA ALA A 272 -26.77 15.45 15.97
C ALA A 272 -27.28 15.73 14.55
N SER A 273 -26.51 15.37 13.51
CA SER A 273 -26.92 15.55 12.12
C SER A 273 -28.09 14.66 11.66
N LEU A 274 -28.33 13.54 12.34
CA LEU A 274 -29.46 12.65 12.05
C LEU A 274 -30.78 13.08 12.76
N GLN A 275 -30.79 14.24 13.43
CA GLN A 275 -31.99 14.77 14.10
C GLN A 275 -32.83 15.70 13.20
N HIS A 276 -32.27 16.06 12.06
CA HIS A 276 -32.88 16.91 11.04
C HIS A 276 -33.15 16.11 9.76
#